data_b64f151459e1f8aff93b5266d13b77e1
#
_entry.id   b64f151459e1f8aff93b5266d13b77e1
#
_cell.length_a   1.000
_cell.length_b   1.000
_cell.length_c   1.000
_cell.angle_alpha   90.00
_cell.angle_beta   90.00
_cell.angle_gamma   90.00
#
_symmetry.space_group_name_H-M   'P 1'
#
loop_
_entity.id
_entity.type
_entity.pdbx_description
1 polymer ?
#
loop_
_entity_poly.entity_id
_entity_poly.type
_entity_poly.pdbx_seq_one_letter_code
_entity_poly.pdbx_strand_id
1 'polypeptide(L)'
;MEYCFSDKIASLKPSAIREVLKATSVPGMIPFAAGNPAPDAFPVAEVQEIAADILKNRPIDALQYGVTEGYPELISLIKTRMKSKYGIGRDFDSIIITSGAQQVMDLSTKVLCNEGDVVICESPSFIGSLNCFRSYNAKLVGVPVDADGMNIEALEKALDENPNAKMIYTIPNFQNPAGVTMSLEKRRKLYELAKAHNVMILEDNPYGDLRVAGEDVPNIKSFDEDGIVIYSGSFSKILAPGIRIGFTVAPAPVVAKMTVGKQAVDVHTTQLMQMIVAEWMKRYDVDEHIEKIRKIYRRKLNLMCDMIDSELGDAVSYVRPEGGLFIWCELPEDVDALEFVKKSAENMVALVPGTAFLTDVNGKSNAVRFNFSTPADDKIVEGMKILGRVLKEMRGE
;
A
#
# COMPACT_ATOMS: atom_id res chain seq x y z
N MET A 1 -9.75 -38.01 5.88
CA MET A 1 -10.70 -37.21 5.09
C MET A 1 -9.86 -36.30 4.19
N GLU A 2 -10.03 -36.36 2.90
CA GLU A 2 -9.35 -35.47 1.96
C GLU A 2 -10.24 -34.24 1.77
N TYR A 3 -9.68 -33.03 2.00
CA TYR A 3 -10.43 -31.78 1.87
C TYR A 3 -10.42 -31.32 0.42
N CYS A 4 -11.58 -31.00 -0.13
CA CYS A 4 -11.72 -30.38 -1.44
C CYS A 4 -11.92 -28.87 -1.23
N PHE A 5 -10.95 -28.08 -1.68
CA PHE A 5 -11.02 -26.60 -1.59
C PHE A 5 -11.62 -26.04 -2.88
N SER A 6 -12.21 -24.83 -2.79
CA SER A 6 -12.65 -24.12 -3.98
C SER A 6 -11.46 -23.71 -4.85
N ASP A 7 -11.64 -23.66 -6.16
CA ASP A 7 -10.58 -23.28 -7.12
C ASP A 7 -9.98 -21.89 -6.81
N LYS A 8 -10.80 -20.98 -6.33
CA LYS A 8 -10.40 -19.62 -5.92
C LYS A 8 -9.30 -19.61 -4.85
N ILE A 9 -9.38 -20.54 -3.91
CA ILE A 9 -8.41 -20.63 -2.79
C ILE A 9 -7.31 -21.64 -3.10
N ALA A 10 -7.63 -22.74 -3.79
CA ALA A 10 -6.65 -23.76 -4.16
C ALA A 10 -5.54 -23.21 -5.06
N SER A 11 -5.85 -22.22 -5.92
CA SER A 11 -4.89 -21.56 -6.80
C SER A 11 -3.96 -20.57 -6.08
N LEU A 12 -4.34 -20.08 -4.90
CA LEU A 12 -3.55 -19.11 -4.15
C LEU A 12 -2.41 -19.77 -3.39
N LYS A 13 -1.20 -19.29 -3.63
CA LYS A 13 -0.02 -19.69 -2.84
C LYS A 13 0.12 -18.76 -1.62
N PRO A 14 0.65 -19.26 -0.48
CA PRO A 14 1.02 -18.40 0.62
C PRO A 14 1.89 -17.23 0.13
N SER A 15 1.61 -16.03 0.62
CA SER A 15 2.40 -14.85 0.23
C SER A 15 3.88 -15.07 0.56
N ALA A 16 4.77 -14.86 -0.43
CA ALA A 16 6.22 -14.89 -0.21
C ALA A 16 6.64 -13.94 0.91
N ILE A 17 5.98 -12.79 1.04
CA ILE A 17 6.19 -11.86 2.17
C ILE A 17 5.86 -12.55 3.50
N ARG A 18 4.83 -13.39 3.58
CA ARG A 18 4.49 -14.09 4.83
C ARG A 18 5.57 -15.10 5.24
N GLU A 19 6.16 -15.80 4.29
CA GLU A 19 7.27 -16.73 4.60
C GLU A 19 8.51 -15.95 5.04
N VAL A 20 8.81 -14.82 4.39
CA VAL A 20 9.86 -13.90 4.82
C VAL A 20 9.55 -13.28 6.18
N LEU A 21 8.30 -12.89 6.46
CA LEU A 21 7.88 -12.37 7.77
C LEU A 21 7.99 -13.42 8.89
N LYS A 22 7.79 -14.70 8.61
CA LYS A 22 8.11 -15.76 9.57
C LYS A 22 9.61 -15.79 9.86
N ALA A 23 10.45 -15.61 8.85
CA ALA A 23 11.89 -15.49 9.03
C ALA A 23 12.27 -14.26 9.87
N THR A 24 11.56 -13.12 9.72
CA THR A 24 11.79 -11.91 10.55
C THR A 24 11.39 -12.08 12.02
N SER A 25 10.67 -13.15 12.36
CA SER A 25 10.37 -13.49 13.76
C SER A 25 11.54 -14.11 14.50
N VAL A 26 12.66 -14.38 13.82
CA VAL A 26 13.90 -14.87 14.44
C VAL A 26 14.53 -13.72 15.25
N PRO A 27 14.81 -13.93 16.55
CA PRO A 27 15.45 -12.91 17.37
C PRO A 27 16.77 -12.43 16.76
N GLY A 28 16.94 -11.12 16.63
CA GLY A 28 18.15 -10.52 16.06
C GLY A 28 18.12 -10.29 14.53
N MET A 29 17.11 -10.78 13.82
CA MET A 29 16.95 -10.53 12.38
C MET A 29 16.73 -9.04 12.12
N ILE A 30 17.48 -8.47 11.19
CA ILE A 30 17.32 -7.08 10.73
C ILE A 30 16.15 -7.01 9.73
N PRO A 31 15.06 -6.24 10.01
CA PRO A 31 13.80 -6.38 9.31
C PRO A 31 13.67 -5.43 8.10
N PHE A 32 14.48 -5.59 7.04
CA PHE A 32 14.32 -4.80 5.81
C PHE A 32 13.17 -5.30 4.93
N ALA A 33 12.57 -6.46 5.23
CA ALA A 33 11.45 -7.02 4.48
C ALA A 33 10.08 -6.45 4.87
N ALA A 34 9.92 -5.98 6.12
CA ALA A 34 8.64 -5.54 6.66
C ALA A 34 8.15 -4.25 5.98
N GLY A 35 6.83 -4.03 5.97
CA GLY A 35 6.20 -2.76 5.53
C GLY A 35 5.57 -2.01 6.70
N ASN A 36 6.15 -2.14 7.91
CA ASN A 36 5.61 -1.56 9.12
C ASN A 36 6.10 -0.11 9.31
N PRO A 37 5.27 0.78 9.86
CA PRO A 37 5.72 2.07 10.35
C PRO A 37 6.77 1.94 11.45
N ALA A 38 7.56 3.00 11.63
CA ALA A 38 8.49 3.09 12.76
C ALA A 38 7.73 3.06 14.10
N PRO A 39 8.22 2.33 15.13
CA PRO A 39 7.55 2.28 16.43
C PRO A 39 7.40 3.66 17.09
N ASP A 40 8.37 4.55 16.91
CA ASP A 40 8.38 5.93 17.41
C ASP A 40 7.46 6.90 16.65
N ALA A 41 6.83 6.42 15.56
CA ALA A 41 5.79 7.17 14.86
C ALA A 41 4.38 7.00 15.47
N PHE A 42 4.19 6.08 16.42
CA PHE A 42 2.87 5.82 17.00
C PHE A 42 2.53 6.80 18.12
N PRO A 43 1.35 7.45 18.10
CA PRO A 43 0.87 8.32 19.18
C PRO A 43 0.26 7.49 20.31
N VAL A 44 1.10 6.71 21.03
CA VAL A 44 0.64 5.72 22.02
C VAL A 44 -0.10 6.37 23.18
N ALA A 45 0.41 7.49 23.71
CA ALA A 45 -0.20 8.18 24.85
C ALA A 45 -1.58 8.75 24.49
N GLU A 46 -1.69 9.36 23.32
CA GLU A 46 -2.93 9.93 22.79
C GLU A 46 -4.00 8.84 22.59
N VAL A 47 -3.61 7.72 21.98
CA VAL A 47 -4.52 6.57 21.77
C VAL A 47 -4.96 5.97 23.10
N GLN A 48 -4.06 5.83 24.08
CA GLN A 48 -4.37 5.33 25.41
C GLN A 48 -5.39 6.23 26.14
N GLU A 49 -5.17 7.54 26.14
CA GLU A 49 -6.07 8.51 26.75
C GLU A 49 -7.46 8.46 26.13
N ILE A 50 -7.52 8.50 24.78
CA ILE A 50 -8.79 8.46 24.04
C ILE A 50 -9.54 7.17 24.32
N ALA A 51 -8.87 6.02 24.27
CA ALA A 51 -9.51 4.72 24.50
C ALA A 51 -10.10 4.62 25.92
N ALA A 52 -9.36 5.10 26.94
CA ALA A 52 -9.83 5.14 28.31
C ALA A 52 -11.05 6.06 28.47
N ASP A 53 -11.02 7.24 27.86
CA ASP A 53 -12.13 8.21 27.89
C ASP A 53 -13.40 7.66 27.22
N ILE A 54 -13.29 7.05 26.04
CA ILE A 54 -14.43 6.46 25.33
C ILE A 54 -15.07 5.35 26.17
N LEU A 55 -14.26 4.42 26.68
CA LEU A 55 -14.76 3.28 27.47
C LEU A 55 -15.34 3.71 28.82
N LYS A 56 -14.89 4.82 29.37
CA LYS A 56 -15.45 5.39 30.60
C LYS A 56 -16.79 6.09 30.36
N ASN A 57 -16.89 6.91 29.31
CA ASN A 57 -18.00 7.86 29.14
C ASN A 57 -19.04 7.40 28.10
N ARG A 58 -18.64 6.56 27.12
CA ARG A 58 -19.51 6.07 26.03
C ARG A 58 -19.32 4.59 25.75
N PRO A 59 -19.31 3.72 26.83
CA PRO A 59 -19.00 2.30 26.64
C PRO A 59 -19.99 1.57 25.73
N ILE A 60 -21.27 1.92 25.82
CA ILE A 60 -22.31 1.25 25.02
C ILE A 60 -22.17 1.60 23.55
N ASP A 61 -21.90 2.86 23.19
CA ASP A 61 -21.68 3.28 21.79
C ASP A 61 -20.47 2.57 21.19
N ALA A 62 -19.43 2.35 21.99
CA ALA A 62 -18.20 1.70 21.54
C ALA A 62 -18.29 0.18 21.39
N LEU A 63 -19.16 -0.48 22.18
CA LEU A 63 -19.26 -1.93 22.28
C LEU A 63 -20.48 -2.50 21.56
N GLN A 64 -21.43 -1.67 21.12
CA GLN A 64 -22.63 -2.09 20.38
C GLN A 64 -22.31 -2.11 18.86
N TYR A 65 -23.19 -2.78 18.11
CA TYR A 65 -23.18 -2.73 16.66
C TYR A 65 -23.34 -1.28 16.13
N GLY A 66 -22.52 -0.94 15.12
CA GLY A 66 -22.64 0.28 14.35
C GLY A 66 -23.32 0.07 13.00
N VAL A 67 -23.39 1.12 12.20
CA VAL A 67 -23.85 1.04 10.81
C VAL A 67 -22.71 0.59 9.89
N THR A 68 -23.05 -0.09 8.80
CA THR A 68 -22.07 -0.70 7.87
C THR A 68 -21.20 0.35 7.22
N GLU A 69 -21.74 1.50 6.87
CA GLU A 69 -21.01 2.61 6.24
C GLU A 69 -19.90 3.16 7.13
N GLY A 70 -20.07 3.03 8.43
CA GLY A 70 -19.10 3.48 9.44
C GLY A 70 -19.63 4.54 10.39
N TYR A 71 -18.83 4.87 11.39
CA TYR A 71 -19.17 5.85 12.43
C TYR A 71 -19.38 7.24 11.81
N PRO A 72 -20.59 7.84 11.94
CA PRO A 72 -20.95 9.06 11.17
C PRO A 72 -20.02 10.24 11.43
N GLU A 73 -19.55 10.40 12.67
CA GLU A 73 -18.61 11.48 13.01
C GLU A 73 -17.26 11.31 12.31
N LEU A 74 -16.74 10.06 12.23
CA LEU A 74 -15.50 9.78 11.50
C LEU A 74 -15.66 10.05 10.01
N ILE A 75 -16.78 9.64 9.41
CA ILE A 75 -17.10 9.91 7.99
C ILE A 75 -17.09 11.43 7.74
N SER A 76 -17.72 12.23 8.61
CA SER A 76 -17.77 13.67 8.50
C SER A 76 -16.38 14.32 8.56
N LEU A 77 -15.53 13.87 9.49
CA LEU A 77 -14.16 14.36 9.65
C LEU A 77 -13.30 14.03 8.44
N ILE A 78 -13.40 12.78 7.94
CA ILE A 78 -12.69 12.35 6.73
C ILE A 78 -13.17 13.18 5.53
N LYS A 79 -14.49 13.35 5.34
CA LYS A 79 -15.05 14.15 4.24
C LYS A 79 -14.49 15.57 4.26
N THR A 80 -14.46 16.21 5.42
CA THR A 80 -13.93 17.56 5.60
C THR A 80 -12.44 17.62 5.22
N ARG A 81 -11.61 16.70 5.74
CA ARG A 81 -10.18 16.65 5.44
C ARG A 81 -9.91 16.38 3.97
N MET A 82 -10.59 15.39 3.37
CA MET A 82 -10.41 15.04 1.97
C MET A 82 -10.76 16.22 1.05
N LYS A 83 -11.84 16.94 1.35
CA LYS A 83 -12.24 18.12 0.57
C LYS A 83 -11.28 19.27 0.72
N SER A 84 -10.93 19.64 1.97
CA SER A 84 -10.12 20.82 2.25
C SER A 84 -8.65 20.68 1.86
N LYS A 85 -8.06 19.50 2.11
CA LYS A 85 -6.62 19.26 1.88
C LYS A 85 -6.31 18.74 0.50
N TYR A 86 -7.14 17.86 -0.05
CA TYR A 86 -6.83 17.12 -1.29
C TYR A 86 -7.78 17.46 -2.46
N GLY A 87 -8.81 18.27 -2.25
CA GLY A 87 -9.82 18.56 -3.26
C GLY A 87 -10.66 17.34 -3.67
N ILE A 88 -10.68 16.31 -2.83
CA ILE A 88 -11.41 15.05 -3.07
C ILE A 88 -12.81 15.11 -2.47
N GLY A 89 -13.80 14.60 -3.20
CA GLY A 89 -15.21 14.55 -2.81
C GLY A 89 -16.05 15.48 -3.68
N ARG A 90 -16.61 14.93 -4.74
CA ARG A 90 -17.64 15.56 -5.59
C ARG A 90 -19.03 15.30 -5.00
N ASP A 91 -20.05 15.97 -5.54
CA ASP A 91 -21.42 15.81 -5.05
C ASP A 91 -21.99 14.40 -5.32
N PHE A 92 -21.43 13.71 -6.32
CA PHE A 92 -21.79 12.32 -6.62
C PHE A 92 -21.05 11.29 -5.74
N ASP A 93 -20.06 11.70 -4.93
CA ASP A 93 -19.27 10.80 -4.11
C ASP A 93 -19.91 10.49 -2.76
N SER A 94 -19.64 9.29 -2.28
CA SER A 94 -19.93 8.83 -0.93
C SER A 94 -18.69 8.24 -0.27
N ILE A 95 -18.77 8.01 1.05
CA ILE A 95 -17.66 7.46 1.86
C ILE A 95 -18.17 6.23 2.61
N ILE A 96 -17.33 5.18 2.66
CA ILE A 96 -17.50 4.04 3.55
C ILE A 96 -16.20 3.77 4.30
N ILE A 97 -16.32 3.47 5.60
CA ILE A 97 -15.18 3.06 6.43
C ILE A 97 -14.92 1.57 6.23
N THR A 98 -13.66 1.21 6.11
CA THR A 98 -13.23 -0.17 5.84
C THR A 98 -12.24 -0.66 6.89
N SER A 99 -12.10 -1.98 6.99
CA SER A 99 -11.13 -2.65 7.88
C SER A 99 -9.71 -2.59 7.28
N GLY A 100 -9.22 -1.35 7.11
CA GLY A 100 -8.00 -0.99 6.39
C GLY A 100 -8.19 -0.96 4.86
N ALA A 101 -7.19 -0.43 4.13
CA ALA A 101 -7.22 -0.34 2.67
C ALA A 101 -7.38 -1.70 1.96
N GLN A 102 -6.90 -2.80 2.57
CA GLN A 102 -7.06 -4.15 2.00
C GLN A 102 -8.54 -4.49 1.74
N GLN A 103 -9.46 -4.04 2.59
CA GLN A 103 -10.89 -4.26 2.38
C GLN A 103 -11.45 -3.38 1.25
N VAL A 104 -10.82 -2.24 0.93
CA VAL A 104 -11.20 -1.47 -0.27
C VAL A 104 -10.89 -2.28 -1.53
N MET A 105 -9.71 -2.94 -1.59
CA MET A 105 -9.34 -3.83 -2.69
C MET A 105 -10.36 -4.97 -2.84
N ASP A 106 -10.70 -5.63 -1.72
CA ASP A 106 -11.66 -6.74 -1.67
C ASP A 106 -13.05 -6.30 -2.17
N LEU A 107 -13.58 -5.22 -1.62
CA LEU A 107 -14.90 -4.72 -1.97
C LEU A 107 -14.96 -4.19 -3.40
N SER A 108 -13.91 -3.50 -3.89
CA SER A 108 -13.83 -3.03 -5.27
C SER A 108 -13.88 -4.19 -6.26
N THR A 109 -13.08 -5.23 -6.00
CA THR A 109 -13.06 -6.43 -6.85
C THR A 109 -14.40 -7.15 -6.82
N LYS A 110 -14.95 -7.34 -5.62
CA LYS A 110 -16.25 -8.01 -5.42
C LYS A 110 -17.40 -7.35 -6.17
N VAL A 111 -17.41 -6.02 -6.26
CA VAL A 111 -18.54 -5.28 -6.88
C VAL A 111 -18.36 -5.00 -8.36
N LEU A 112 -17.12 -5.04 -8.86
CA LEU A 112 -16.81 -4.66 -10.25
C LEU A 112 -16.44 -5.85 -11.14
N CYS A 113 -15.84 -6.92 -10.56
CA CYS A 113 -15.25 -7.99 -11.36
C CYS A 113 -16.04 -9.30 -11.24
N ASN A 114 -16.33 -9.90 -12.37
CA ASN A 114 -16.67 -11.32 -12.47
C ASN A 114 -15.41 -12.18 -12.59
N GLU A 115 -15.55 -13.50 -12.42
CA GLU A 115 -14.46 -14.44 -12.70
C GLU A 115 -14.01 -14.34 -14.16
N GLY A 116 -12.71 -14.21 -14.37
CA GLY A 116 -12.10 -14.04 -15.68
C GLY A 116 -12.06 -12.61 -16.22
N ASP A 117 -12.70 -11.65 -15.55
CA ASP A 117 -12.52 -10.23 -15.88
C ASP A 117 -11.09 -9.79 -15.61
N VAL A 118 -10.63 -8.77 -16.32
CA VAL A 118 -9.25 -8.28 -16.23
C VAL A 118 -9.15 -7.12 -15.27
N VAL A 119 -8.11 -7.18 -14.41
CA VAL A 119 -7.60 -6.05 -13.63
C VAL A 119 -6.21 -5.70 -14.14
N ILE A 120 -6.06 -4.49 -14.66
CA ILE A 120 -4.75 -3.97 -15.09
C ILE A 120 -4.04 -3.40 -13.86
N CYS A 121 -2.81 -3.83 -13.61
CA CYS A 121 -2.02 -3.44 -12.44
C CYS A 121 -0.65 -2.93 -12.87
N GLU A 122 -0.07 -2.06 -12.06
CA GLU A 122 1.39 -1.84 -12.11
C GLU A 122 2.11 -3.19 -11.94
N SER A 123 3.26 -3.36 -12.59
CA SER A 123 4.13 -4.52 -12.42
C SER A 123 5.60 -4.07 -12.39
N PRO A 124 6.22 -4.06 -11.20
CA PRO A 124 5.78 -4.66 -9.94
C PRO A 124 4.66 -3.89 -9.23
N SER A 125 3.89 -4.57 -8.34
CA SER A 125 2.82 -3.98 -7.54
C SER A 125 2.64 -4.65 -6.18
N PHE A 126 1.77 -4.08 -5.33
CA PHE A 126 1.56 -4.58 -3.97
C PHE A 126 0.95 -5.97 -3.95
N ILE A 127 1.70 -6.94 -3.43
CA ILE A 127 1.30 -8.36 -3.40
C ILE A 127 -0.05 -8.61 -2.69
N GLY A 128 -0.38 -7.81 -1.67
CA GLY A 128 -1.66 -7.93 -0.96
C GLY A 128 -2.85 -7.67 -1.88
N SER A 129 -2.75 -6.66 -2.75
CA SER A 129 -3.77 -6.34 -3.74
C SER A 129 -3.79 -7.35 -4.88
N LEU A 130 -2.63 -7.75 -5.41
CA LEU A 130 -2.55 -8.78 -6.45
C LEU A 130 -3.20 -10.10 -6.01
N ASN A 131 -2.92 -10.54 -4.78
CA ASN A 131 -3.53 -11.77 -4.23
C ASN A 131 -5.02 -11.60 -3.94
N CYS A 132 -5.46 -10.40 -3.56
CA CYS A 132 -6.87 -10.10 -3.40
C CYS A 132 -7.60 -10.27 -4.74
N PHE A 133 -7.10 -9.68 -5.82
CA PHE A 133 -7.71 -9.80 -7.15
C PHE A 133 -7.72 -11.25 -7.65
N ARG A 134 -6.60 -11.97 -7.47
CA ARG A 134 -6.53 -13.42 -7.79
C ARG A 134 -7.55 -14.26 -7.01
N SER A 135 -7.86 -13.88 -5.76
CA SER A 135 -8.86 -14.60 -4.96
C SER A 135 -10.28 -14.53 -5.50
N TYR A 136 -10.53 -13.61 -6.44
CA TYR A 136 -11.77 -13.51 -7.21
C TYR A 136 -11.67 -14.12 -8.60
N ASN A 137 -10.59 -14.87 -8.91
CA ASN A 137 -10.28 -15.38 -10.24
C ASN A 137 -10.20 -14.28 -11.33
N ALA A 138 -9.89 -13.05 -10.94
CA ALA A 138 -9.60 -11.99 -11.90
C ALA A 138 -8.25 -12.26 -12.59
N LYS A 139 -8.16 -11.97 -13.88
CA LYS A 139 -6.92 -12.03 -14.65
C LYS A 139 -6.14 -10.74 -14.44
N LEU A 140 -4.87 -10.87 -14.08
CA LEU A 140 -4.00 -9.71 -13.89
C LEU A 140 -3.19 -9.44 -15.16
N VAL A 141 -3.24 -8.20 -15.63
CA VAL A 141 -2.40 -7.71 -16.73
C VAL A 141 -1.43 -6.69 -16.14
N GLY A 142 -0.13 -6.95 -16.24
CA GLY A 142 0.91 -6.11 -15.70
C GLY A 142 1.34 -5.03 -16.68
N VAL A 143 1.44 -3.79 -16.19
CA VAL A 143 1.98 -2.64 -16.92
C VAL A 143 3.27 -2.20 -16.23
N PRO A 144 4.40 -2.05 -16.95
CA PRO A 144 5.67 -1.63 -16.36
C PRO A 144 5.58 -0.30 -15.61
N VAL A 145 6.44 -0.14 -14.61
CA VAL A 145 6.58 1.09 -13.83
C VAL A 145 7.91 1.75 -14.21
N ASP A 146 7.82 2.97 -14.72
CA ASP A 146 8.97 3.83 -15.03
C ASP A 146 9.41 4.62 -13.78
N ALA A 147 10.47 5.41 -13.89
CA ALA A 147 10.97 6.24 -12.80
C ALA A 147 9.95 7.30 -12.30
N ASP A 148 8.94 7.63 -13.10
CA ASP A 148 7.88 8.59 -12.81
C ASP A 148 6.47 7.97 -12.86
N GLY A 149 6.33 6.67 -12.59
CA GLY A 149 5.07 5.95 -12.46
C GLY A 149 4.75 5.01 -13.62
N MET A 150 3.50 4.54 -13.70
CA MET A 150 3.03 3.58 -14.69
C MET A 150 3.38 4.02 -16.12
N ASN A 151 3.87 3.09 -16.95
CA ASN A 151 4.15 3.36 -18.36
C ASN A 151 2.84 3.51 -19.15
N ILE A 152 2.59 4.70 -19.68
CA ILE A 152 1.30 5.06 -20.30
C ILE A 152 1.10 4.38 -21.65
N GLU A 153 2.13 4.22 -22.46
CA GLU A 153 2.04 3.54 -23.75
C GLU A 153 1.71 2.05 -23.57
N ALA A 154 2.34 1.42 -22.58
CA ALA A 154 2.03 0.04 -22.22
C ALA A 154 0.63 -0.09 -21.62
N LEU A 155 0.13 0.91 -20.89
CA LEU A 155 -1.23 0.94 -20.37
C LEU A 155 -2.25 1.02 -21.51
N GLU A 156 -2.06 1.91 -22.48
CA GLU A 156 -2.93 2.04 -23.64
C GLU A 156 -3.02 0.73 -24.41
N LYS A 157 -1.88 0.12 -24.70
CA LYS A 157 -1.83 -1.21 -25.33
C LYS A 157 -2.56 -2.28 -24.51
N ALA A 158 -2.36 -2.30 -23.19
CA ALA A 158 -3.01 -3.26 -22.32
C ALA A 158 -4.55 -3.10 -22.33
N LEU A 159 -5.05 -1.87 -22.40
CA LEU A 159 -6.48 -1.59 -22.51
C LEU A 159 -7.05 -2.04 -23.86
N ASP A 160 -6.36 -1.76 -24.96
CA ASP A 160 -6.77 -2.19 -26.31
C ASP A 160 -6.84 -3.72 -26.44
N GLU A 161 -5.87 -4.43 -25.85
CA GLU A 161 -5.79 -5.88 -25.92
C GLU A 161 -6.76 -6.59 -24.95
N ASN A 162 -7.32 -5.87 -23.97
CA ASN A 162 -8.19 -6.44 -22.93
C ASN A 162 -9.52 -5.67 -22.80
N PRO A 163 -10.45 -5.80 -23.77
CA PRO A 163 -11.72 -5.07 -23.76
C PRO A 163 -12.66 -5.47 -22.59
N ASN A 164 -12.34 -6.56 -21.87
CA ASN A 164 -13.02 -6.98 -20.65
C ASN A 164 -12.35 -6.48 -19.37
N ALA A 165 -11.42 -5.52 -19.47
CA ALA A 165 -10.85 -4.86 -18.30
C ALA A 165 -11.93 -4.11 -17.52
N LYS A 166 -11.94 -4.27 -16.20
CA LYS A 166 -12.91 -3.63 -15.29
C LYS A 166 -12.28 -2.56 -14.44
N MET A 167 -10.99 -2.73 -14.14
CA MET A 167 -10.32 -1.86 -13.19
C MET A 167 -8.85 -1.71 -13.52
N ILE A 168 -8.32 -0.48 -13.38
CA ILE A 168 -6.89 -0.18 -13.32
C ILE A 168 -6.55 0.05 -11.85
N TYR A 169 -5.63 -0.74 -11.30
CA TYR A 169 -5.10 -0.57 -9.95
C TYR A 169 -3.75 0.12 -9.97
N THR A 170 -3.62 1.22 -9.24
CA THR A 170 -2.39 2.00 -9.16
C THR A 170 -2.13 2.56 -7.76
N ILE A 171 -0.85 2.68 -7.39
CA ILE A 171 -0.37 3.35 -6.17
C ILE A 171 0.43 4.58 -6.61
N PRO A 172 -0.20 5.73 -6.86
CA PRO A 172 0.46 6.86 -7.53
C PRO A 172 1.46 7.62 -6.65
N ASN A 173 1.46 7.41 -5.33
CA ASN A 173 2.39 8.05 -4.40
C ASN A 173 3.28 7.01 -3.71
N PHE A 174 4.61 7.12 -3.91
CA PHE A 174 5.60 6.25 -3.27
C PHE A 174 5.25 4.77 -3.42
N GLN A 175 5.05 4.36 -4.65
CA GLN A 175 4.54 3.05 -5.07
C GLN A 175 5.21 1.89 -4.31
N ASN A 176 4.43 0.93 -3.90
CA ASN A 176 4.93 -0.29 -3.29
C ASN A 176 4.94 -1.42 -4.33
N PRO A 177 6.12 -1.90 -4.77
CA PRO A 177 7.42 -1.78 -4.11
C PRO A 177 8.37 -0.70 -4.66
N ALA A 178 8.06 -0.05 -5.79
CA ALA A 178 9.02 0.73 -6.58
C ALA A 178 9.50 2.03 -5.90
N GLY A 179 8.77 2.56 -4.92
CA GLY A 179 9.11 3.81 -4.23
C GLY A 179 8.90 5.08 -5.05
N VAL A 180 8.53 4.96 -6.33
CA VAL A 180 8.36 6.09 -7.24
C VAL A 180 7.03 6.82 -7.03
N THR A 181 6.99 8.09 -7.43
CA THR A 181 5.76 8.90 -7.48
C THR A 181 5.35 9.13 -8.91
N MET A 182 4.09 8.84 -9.24
CA MET A 182 3.55 9.09 -10.57
C MET A 182 3.42 10.58 -10.84
N SER A 183 3.96 11.04 -11.96
CA SER A 183 3.88 12.43 -12.42
C SER A 183 2.44 12.86 -12.68
N LEU A 184 2.15 14.16 -12.55
CA LEU A 184 0.81 14.70 -12.84
C LEU A 184 0.38 14.41 -14.27
N GLU A 185 1.31 14.49 -15.22
CA GLU A 185 1.06 14.20 -16.62
C GLU A 185 0.56 12.78 -16.82
N LYS A 186 1.26 11.79 -16.23
CA LYS A 186 0.87 10.38 -16.29
C LYS A 186 -0.46 10.11 -15.58
N ARG A 187 -0.74 10.76 -14.43
CA ARG A 187 -2.04 10.66 -13.75
C ARG A 187 -3.19 11.12 -14.65
N ARG A 188 -3.02 12.23 -15.37
CA ARG A 188 -4.02 12.74 -16.30
C ARG A 188 -4.21 11.81 -17.50
N LYS A 189 -3.13 11.33 -18.11
CA LYS A 189 -3.19 10.40 -19.23
C LYS A 189 -3.85 9.08 -18.84
N LEU A 190 -3.52 8.52 -17.67
CA LEU A 190 -4.17 7.33 -17.13
C LEU A 190 -5.67 7.54 -16.96
N TYR A 191 -6.09 8.70 -16.42
CA TYR A 191 -7.50 9.05 -16.27
C TYR A 191 -8.22 9.11 -17.62
N GLU A 192 -7.66 9.79 -18.61
CA GLU A 192 -8.27 9.90 -19.94
C GLU A 192 -8.37 8.54 -20.65
N LEU A 193 -7.35 7.69 -20.54
CA LEU A 193 -7.39 6.33 -21.08
C LEU A 193 -8.48 5.48 -20.39
N ALA A 194 -8.56 5.53 -19.06
CA ALA A 194 -9.59 4.82 -18.30
C ALA A 194 -11.01 5.26 -18.71
N LYS A 195 -11.20 6.57 -18.89
CA LYS A 195 -12.46 7.16 -19.37
C LYS A 195 -12.80 6.69 -20.78
N ALA A 196 -11.84 6.72 -21.70
CA ALA A 196 -12.04 6.31 -23.10
C ALA A 196 -12.43 4.83 -23.23
N HIS A 197 -11.89 3.97 -22.37
CA HIS A 197 -12.16 2.53 -22.35
C HIS A 197 -13.29 2.13 -21.39
N ASN A 198 -13.91 3.08 -20.70
CA ASN A 198 -14.97 2.82 -19.69
C ASN A 198 -14.53 1.84 -18.59
N VAL A 199 -13.33 2.04 -18.06
CA VAL A 199 -12.70 1.24 -17.00
C VAL A 199 -12.58 2.07 -15.73
N MET A 200 -12.87 1.47 -14.57
CA MET A 200 -12.71 2.16 -13.27
C MET A 200 -11.24 2.23 -12.85
N ILE A 201 -10.87 3.29 -12.15
CA ILE A 201 -9.55 3.44 -11.52
C ILE A 201 -9.68 3.15 -10.03
N LEU A 202 -8.85 2.26 -9.50
CA LEU A 202 -8.66 2.07 -8.06
C LEU A 202 -7.33 2.74 -7.67
N GLU A 203 -7.43 3.96 -7.16
CA GLU A 203 -6.31 4.75 -6.65
C GLU A 203 -6.05 4.40 -5.19
N ASP A 204 -5.00 3.63 -4.92
CA ASP A 204 -4.59 3.24 -3.57
C ASP A 204 -3.53 4.20 -3.03
N ASN A 205 -3.87 4.94 -1.98
CA ASN A 205 -3.03 6.01 -1.46
C ASN A 205 -2.70 5.89 0.04
N PRO A 206 -2.04 4.81 0.49
CA PRO A 206 -1.69 4.66 1.90
C PRO A 206 -0.47 5.51 2.31
N TYR A 207 0.31 6.02 1.35
CA TYR A 207 1.60 6.68 1.60
C TYR A 207 1.62 8.17 1.27
N GLY A 208 0.59 8.75 0.66
CA GLY A 208 0.59 10.12 0.14
C GLY A 208 0.96 11.19 1.17
N ASP A 209 0.60 10.99 2.44
CA ASP A 209 0.98 11.88 3.54
C ASP A 209 2.46 11.77 3.96
N LEU A 210 3.20 10.77 3.47
CA LEU A 210 4.58 10.46 3.89
C LEU A 210 5.65 11.05 2.96
N ARG A 211 5.36 12.17 2.32
CA ARG A 211 6.32 12.89 1.48
C ARG A 211 7.41 13.53 2.35
N VAL A 212 8.67 13.32 1.99
CA VAL A 212 9.83 13.88 2.71
C VAL A 212 10.68 14.80 1.83
N ALA A 213 10.51 14.75 0.50
CA ALA A 213 11.16 15.60 -0.48
C ALA A 213 10.23 15.87 -1.67
N GLY A 214 10.59 16.84 -2.54
CA GLY A 214 9.79 17.22 -3.71
C GLY A 214 8.49 17.94 -3.34
N GLU A 215 7.57 18.02 -4.30
CA GLU A 215 6.28 18.70 -4.18
C GLU A 215 5.12 17.70 -4.23
N ASP A 216 4.01 18.06 -3.58
CA ASP A 216 2.80 17.22 -3.61
C ASP A 216 2.20 17.20 -5.01
N VAL A 217 1.84 16.00 -5.47
CA VAL A 217 1.17 15.78 -6.76
C VAL A 217 -0.30 15.52 -6.51
N PRO A 218 -1.24 16.26 -7.17
CA PRO A 218 -2.68 16.05 -7.00
C PRO A 218 -3.09 14.60 -7.26
N ASN A 219 -3.92 14.05 -6.37
CA ASN A 219 -4.47 12.70 -6.53
C ASN A 219 -5.35 12.61 -7.77
N ILE A 220 -5.45 11.44 -8.39
CA ILE A 220 -6.30 11.20 -9.57
C ILE A 220 -7.76 11.52 -9.22
N LYS A 221 -8.22 11.08 -8.04
CA LYS A 221 -9.56 11.37 -7.55
C LYS A 221 -9.88 12.87 -7.42
N SER A 222 -8.88 13.73 -7.24
CA SER A 222 -9.11 15.18 -7.07
C SER A 222 -9.63 15.85 -8.34
N PHE A 223 -9.36 15.28 -9.50
CA PHE A 223 -9.86 15.78 -10.80
C PHE A 223 -10.86 14.82 -11.49
N ASP A 224 -11.39 13.84 -10.76
CA ASP A 224 -12.45 12.96 -11.23
C ASP A 224 -13.77 13.74 -11.38
N GLU A 225 -14.20 13.97 -12.61
CA GLU A 225 -15.45 14.63 -12.95
C GLU A 225 -16.49 13.63 -13.51
N ASP A 226 -16.04 12.43 -13.88
CA ASP A 226 -16.87 11.42 -14.56
C ASP A 226 -17.34 10.30 -13.62
N GLY A 227 -16.84 10.28 -12.37
CA GLY A 227 -17.20 9.25 -11.38
C GLY A 227 -16.59 7.88 -11.69
N ILE A 228 -15.35 7.86 -12.18
CA ILE A 228 -14.64 6.62 -12.56
C ILE A 228 -13.50 6.26 -11.60
N VAL A 229 -13.27 7.05 -10.54
CA VAL A 229 -12.18 6.80 -9.59
C VAL A 229 -12.71 6.37 -8.24
N ILE A 230 -12.22 5.23 -7.76
CA ILE A 230 -12.36 4.75 -6.38
C ILE A 230 -11.06 5.11 -5.66
N TYR A 231 -11.12 6.02 -4.70
CA TYR A 231 -9.98 6.39 -3.88
C TYR A 231 -9.95 5.55 -2.60
N SER A 232 -8.79 4.95 -2.31
CA SER A 232 -8.52 4.17 -1.10
C SER A 232 -7.58 4.95 -0.18
N GLY A 233 -8.07 5.30 1.01
CA GLY A 233 -7.30 5.95 2.06
C GLY A 233 -7.12 5.05 3.28
N SER A 234 -6.08 5.31 4.08
CA SER A 234 -5.75 4.49 5.24
C SER A 234 -5.11 5.28 6.38
N PHE A 235 -5.49 4.97 7.61
CA PHE A 235 -4.82 5.46 8.82
C PHE A 235 -3.62 4.57 9.23
N SER A 236 -3.38 3.48 8.50
CA SER A 236 -2.33 2.52 8.87
C SER A 236 -0.91 3.10 8.89
N LYS A 237 -0.63 4.12 8.08
CA LYS A 237 0.72 4.68 7.96
C LYS A 237 0.89 6.03 8.63
N ILE A 238 -0.21 6.68 9.00
CA ILE A 238 -0.22 7.98 9.68
C ILE A 238 -0.67 7.90 11.14
N LEU A 239 -1.34 6.80 11.58
CA LEU A 239 -1.74 6.61 12.96
C LEU A 239 -1.20 5.29 13.51
N ALA A 240 -1.79 4.16 13.13
CA ALA A 240 -1.28 2.83 13.49
C ALA A 240 -1.92 1.74 12.61
N PRO A 241 -1.14 0.77 12.09
CA PRO A 241 -1.69 -0.29 11.25
C PRO A 241 -2.59 -1.27 12.02
N GLY A 242 -2.36 -1.44 13.33
CA GLY A 242 -3.12 -2.36 14.18
C GLY A 242 -4.56 -1.95 14.45
N ILE A 243 -4.90 -0.67 14.29
CA ILE A 243 -6.29 -0.17 14.46
C ILE A 243 -7.22 -0.58 13.32
N ARG A 244 -6.68 -0.99 12.17
CA ARG A 244 -7.43 -1.48 11.01
C ARG A 244 -8.52 -0.51 10.51
N ILE A 245 -8.24 0.78 10.43
CA ILE A 245 -9.14 1.78 9.85
C ILE A 245 -8.59 2.26 8.49
N GLY A 246 -9.43 2.09 7.48
CA GLY A 246 -9.30 2.65 6.13
C GLY A 246 -10.63 3.25 5.71
N PHE A 247 -10.66 3.83 4.53
CA PHE A 247 -11.89 4.38 3.94
C PHE A 247 -11.77 4.43 2.42
N THR A 248 -12.91 4.50 1.76
CA THR A 248 -12.95 4.81 0.33
C THR A 248 -13.83 6.03 0.07
N VAL A 249 -13.43 6.83 -0.94
CA VAL A 249 -14.25 7.89 -1.53
C VAL A 249 -14.51 7.47 -2.98
N ALA A 250 -15.76 7.21 -3.32
CA ALA A 250 -16.14 6.74 -4.64
C ALA A 250 -17.56 7.18 -4.99
N PRO A 251 -18.00 7.05 -6.26
CA PRO A 251 -19.38 7.36 -6.64
C PRO A 251 -20.39 6.63 -5.77
N ALA A 252 -21.45 7.33 -5.36
CA ALA A 252 -22.45 6.79 -4.43
C ALA A 252 -23.06 5.44 -4.85
N PRO A 253 -23.33 5.15 -6.13
CA PRO A 253 -23.79 3.83 -6.54
C PRO A 253 -22.78 2.71 -6.29
N VAL A 254 -21.46 3.00 -6.43
CA VAL A 254 -20.37 2.04 -6.15
C VAL A 254 -20.31 1.79 -4.65
N VAL A 255 -20.29 2.86 -3.85
CA VAL A 255 -20.28 2.76 -2.38
C VAL A 255 -21.48 1.99 -1.86
N ALA A 256 -22.68 2.21 -2.42
CA ALA A 256 -23.89 1.47 -2.04
C ALA A 256 -23.72 -0.05 -2.26
N LYS A 257 -23.09 -0.47 -3.36
CA LYS A 257 -22.79 -1.89 -3.61
C LYS A 257 -21.68 -2.41 -2.71
N MET A 258 -20.65 -1.61 -2.44
CA MET A 258 -19.62 -1.96 -1.45
C MET A 258 -20.20 -2.16 -0.06
N THR A 259 -21.19 -1.33 0.35
CA THR A 259 -21.90 -1.47 1.63
C THR A 259 -22.61 -2.82 1.71
N VAL A 260 -23.34 -3.21 0.67
CA VAL A 260 -23.99 -4.54 0.60
C VAL A 260 -22.95 -5.67 0.66
N GLY A 261 -21.84 -5.52 -0.08
CA GLY A 261 -20.72 -6.47 -0.05
C GLY A 261 -20.10 -6.59 1.34
N LYS A 262 -19.91 -5.47 2.05
CA LYS A 262 -19.36 -5.41 3.39
C LYS A 262 -20.25 -6.05 4.45
N GLN A 263 -21.58 -5.90 4.34
CA GLN A 263 -22.55 -6.58 5.21
C GLN A 263 -22.36 -8.10 5.21
N ALA A 264 -22.00 -8.67 4.06
CA ALA A 264 -21.74 -10.10 3.93
C ALA A 264 -20.33 -10.54 4.41
N VAL A 265 -19.42 -9.59 4.71
CA VAL A 265 -18.03 -9.89 5.12
C VAL A 265 -17.85 -9.71 6.62
N ASP A 266 -18.11 -8.52 7.15
CA ASP A 266 -17.80 -8.16 8.54
C ASP A 266 -18.89 -7.29 9.21
N VAL A 267 -20.01 -7.07 8.54
CA VAL A 267 -21.15 -6.23 8.96
C VAL A 267 -20.75 -4.76 9.06
N HIS A 268 -19.74 -4.42 9.86
CA HIS A 268 -19.12 -3.10 9.96
C HIS A 268 -17.69 -3.20 10.51
N THR A 269 -16.88 -2.20 10.26
CA THR A 269 -15.54 -2.05 10.86
C THR A 269 -15.67 -1.79 12.35
N THR A 270 -14.68 -2.26 13.14
CA THR A 270 -14.69 -2.19 14.62
C THR A 270 -15.05 -0.79 15.14
N GLN A 271 -16.19 -0.66 15.84
CA GLN A 271 -16.76 0.61 16.27
C GLN A 271 -15.83 1.41 17.19
N LEU A 272 -15.27 0.76 18.23
CA LEU A 272 -14.33 1.40 19.15
C LEU A 272 -13.14 2.06 18.40
N MET A 273 -12.57 1.36 17.40
CA MET A 273 -11.43 1.90 16.66
C MET A 273 -11.81 3.09 15.79
N GLN A 274 -13.01 3.09 15.21
CA GLN A 274 -13.54 4.25 14.48
C GLN A 274 -13.73 5.46 15.40
N MET A 275 -14.24 5.25 16.61
CA MET A 275 -14.40 6.30 17.60
C MET A 275 -13.04 6.84 18.07
N ILE A 276 -12.03 5.98 18.26
CA ILE A 276 -10.66 6.41 18.60
C ILE A 276 -10.10 7.31 17.51
N VAL A 277 -10.23 6.92 16.23
CA VAL A 277 -9.73 7.75 15.12
C VAL A 277 -10.47 9.07 15.04
N ALA A 278 -11.79 9.08 15.21
CA ALA A 278 -12.59 10.31 15.21
C ALA A 278 -12.16 11.28 16.34
N GLU A 279 -12.01 10.77 17.57
CA GLU A 279 -11.56 11.57 18.70
C GLU A 279 -10.11 12.07 18.50
N TRP A 280 -9.23 11.23 17.94
CA TRP A 280 -7.87 11.64 17.62
C TRP A 280 -7.84 12.80 16.60
N MET A 281 -8.62 12.71 15.51
CA MET A 281 -8.74 13.79 14.52
C MET A 281 -9.33 15.08 15.08
N LYS A 282 -10.12 15.00 16.14
CA LYS A 282 -10.75 16.18 16.80
C LYS A 282 -9.84 16.85 17.83
N ARG A 283 -9.10 16.03 18.61
CA ARG A 283 -8.33 16.51 19.76
C ARG A 283 -6.91 16.93 19.39
N TYR A 284 -6.38 16.38 18.29
CA TYR A 284 -4.99 16.59 17.90
C TYR A 284 -4.89 17.09 16.46
N ASP A 285 -3.82 17.83 16.20
CA ASP A 285 -3.51 18.30 14.85
C ASP A 285 -2.88 17.14 14.06
N VAL A 286 -3.66 16.62 13.10
CA VAL A 286 -3.24 15.49 12.24
C VAL A 286 -2.02 15.87 11.40
N ASP A 287 -1.94 17.12 10.92
CA ASP A 287 -0.84 17.55 10.05
C ASP A 287 0.45 17.79 10.84
N GLU A 288 0.36 18.29 12.09
CA GLU A 288 1.51 18.33 12.99
C GLU A 288 2.07 16.93 13.30
N HIS A 289 1.18 15.96 13.53
CA HIS A 289 1.60 14.57 13.74
C HIS A 289 2.25 13.97 12.50
N ILE A 290 1.68 14.19 11.32
CA ILE A 290 2.28 13.75 10.05
C ILE A 290 3.67 14.36 9.86
N GLU A 291 3.86 15.63 10.20
CA GLU A 291 5.18 16.25 10.08
C GLU A 291 6.22 15.64 11.05
N LYS A 292 5.81 15.21 12.24
CA LYS A 292 6.68 14.43 13.15
C LYS A 292 7.11 13.11 12.48
N ILE A 293 6.18 12.39 11.85
CA ILE A 293 6.46 11.15 11.11
C ILE A 293 7.41 11.42 9.94
N ARG A 294 7.15 12.46 9.15
CA ARG A 294 7.99 12.87 8.01
C ARG A 294 9.44 13.13 8.42
N LYS A 295 9.69 13.76 9.58
CA LYS A 295 11.04 13.99 10.10
C LYS A 295 11.77 12.67 10.38
N ILE A 296 11.07 11.70 11.00
CA ILE A 296 11.62 10.36 11.26
C ILE A 296 12.00 9.69 9.95
N TYR A 297 11.08 9.67 8.97
CA TYR A 297 11.30 8.96 7.71
C TYR A 297 12.30 9.65 6.79
N ARG A 298 12.39 10.99 6.78
CA ARG A 298 13.44 11.71 6.05
C ARG A 298 14.83 11.28 6.53
N ARG A 299 15.06 11.21 7.84
CA ARG A 299 16.32 10.76 8.43
C ARG A 299 16.65 9.32 8.03
N LYS A 300 15.69 8.41 8.19
CA LYS A 300 15.87 6.98 7.88
C LYS A 300 16.09 6.71 6.39
N LEU A 301 15.32 7.39 5.52
CA LEU A 301 15.49 7.31 4.07
C LEU A 301 16.88 7.77 3.65
N ASN A 302 17.31 8.94 4.13
CA ASN A 302 18.65 9.46 3.82
C ASN A 302 19.72 8.49 4.26
N LEU A 303 19.66 8.03 5.52
CA LEU A 303 20.62 7.06 6.05
C LEU A 303 20.67 5.78 5.20
N MET A 304 19.51 5.22 4.82
CA MET A 304 19.51 3.99 4.02
C MET A 304 20.06 4.22 2.61
N CYS A 305 19.72 5.34 1.95
CA CYS A 305 20.30 5.68 0.64
C CYS A 305 21.82 5.87 0.72
N ASP A 306 22.31 6.63 1.71
CA ASP A 306 23.74 6.85 1.90
C ASP A 306 24.49 5.52 2.15
N MET A 307 23.85 4.58 2.85
CA MET A 307 24.40 3.24 3.08
C MET A 307 24.34 2.36 1.83
N ILE A 308 23.28 2.45 0.99
CA ILE A 308 23.23 1.78 -0.30
C ILE A 308 24.38 2.26 -1.18
N ASP A 309 24.54 3.58 -1.30
CA ASP A 309 25.58 4.20 -2.13
C ASP A 309 26.99 3.83 -1.66
N SER A 310 27.23 3.71 -0.34
CA SER A 310 28.54 3.38 0.21
C SER A 310 28.89 1.89 0.22
N GLU A 311 27.92 1.00 0.47
CA GLU A 311 28.16 -0.43 0.69
C GLU A 311 27.90 -1.29 -0.55
N LEU A 312 26.92 -0.89 -1.38
CA LEU A 312 26.57 -1.58 -2.63
C LEU A 312 27.10 -0.84 -3.86
N GLY A 313 27.28 0.49 -3.76
CA GLY A 313 27.90 1.34 -4.79
C GLY A 313 27.22 1.25 -6.15
N ASP A 314 28.01 1.41 -7.20
CA ASP A 314 27.55 1.36 -8.60
C ASP A 314 27.11 -0.05 -9.05
N ALA A 315 27.20 -1.06 -8.18
CA ALA A 315 26.75 -2.40 -8.49
C ALA A 315 25.22 -2.51 -8.54
N VAL A 316 24.49 -1.61 -7.88
CA VAL A 316 23.03 -1.60 -7.86
C VAL A 316 22.48 -0.30 -8.44
N SER A 317 21.26 -0.34 -8.96
CA SER A 317 20.55 0.85 -9.39
C SER A 317 19.24 1.00 -8.64
N TYR A 318 18.84 2.24 -8.33
CA TYR A 318 17.56 2.56 -7.71
C TYR A 318 17.14 4.00 -8.01
N VAL A 319 15.84 4.25 -7.99
CA VAL A 319 15.30 5.61 -7.96
C VAL A 319 15.19 6.05 -6.50
N ARG A 320 15.87 7.15 -6.13
CA ARG A 320 15.78 7.69 -4.77
C ARG A 320 14.34 8.15 -4.49
N PRO A 321 13.64 7.53 -3.51
CA PRO A 321 12.26 7.92 -3.23
C PRO A 321 12.15 9.32 -2.62
N GLU A 322 11.03 10.00 -2.89
CA GLU A 322 10.69 11.27 -2.26
C GLU A 322 9.82 11.10 -0.99
N GLY A 323 9.57 9.84 -0.58
CA GLY A 323 8.73 9.51 0.56
C GLY A 323 8.39 8.03 0.66
N GLY A 324 7.29 7.71 1.32
CA GLY A 324 6.85 6.34 1.53
C GLY A 324 7.70 5.56 2.53
N LEU A 325 7.85 4.26 2.30
CA LEU A 325 8.53 3.34 3.23
C LEU A 325 9.57 2.44 2.56
N PHE A 326 9.72 2.49 1.22
CA PHE A 326 10.44 1.48 0.46
C PHE A 326 11.44 2.08 -0.51
N ILE A 327 12.50 1.30 -0.77
CA ILE A 327 13.46 1.50 -1.86
C ILE A 327 13.48 0.22 -2.67
N TRP A 328 13.39 0.34 -3.99
CA TRP A 328 13.49 -0.75 -4.95
C TRP A 328 14.86 -0.70 -5.58
N CYS A 329 15.68 -1.73 -5.32
CA CYS A 329 17.02 -1.84 -5.88
C CYS A 329 17.08 -2.97 -6.91
N GLU A 330 17.60 -2.67 -8.08
CA GLU A 330 17.97 -3.64 -9.10
C GLU A 330 19.41 -4.09 -8.83
N LEU A 331 19.60 -5.40 -8.78
CA LEU A 331 20.90 -6.04 -8.57
C LEU A 331 21.64 -6.20 -9.91
N PRO A 332 22.98 -6.41 -9.91
CA PRO A 332 23.72 -6.72 -11.10
C PRO A 332 23.18 -7.97 -11.82
N GLU A 333 23.32 -8.03 -13.15
CA GLU A 333 22.81 -9.13 -13.97
C GLU A 333 23.45 -10.50 -13.62
N ASP A 334 24.65 -10.49 -13.08
CA ASP A 334 25.41 -11.66 -12.66
C ASP A 334 25.02 -12.17 -11.25
N VAL A 335 24.09 -11.48 -10.56
CA VAL A 335 23.62 -11.83 -9.22
C VAL A 335 22.16 -12.27 -9.27
N ASP A 336 21.84 -13.50 -8.87
CA ASP A 336 20.46 -13.95 -8.73
C ASP A 336 19.82 -13.37 -7.47
N ALA A 337 18.70 -12.64 -7.63
CA ALA A 337 18.02 -11.96 -6.54
C ALA A 337 17.46 -12.92 -5.47
N LEU A 338 17.01 -14.12 -5.84
CA LEU A 338 16.49 -15.10 -4.89
C LEU A 338 17.62 -15.67 -4.03
N GLU A 339 18.78 -15.97 -4.65
CA GLU A 339 19.96 -16.44 -3.93
C GLU A 339 20.53 -15.33 -3.03
N PHE A 340 20.54 -14.07 -3.51
CA PHE A 340 20.94 -12.92 -2.69
C PHE A 340 20.05 -12.78 -1.44
N VAL A 341 18.73 -12.85 -1.60
CA VAL A 341 17.77 -12.79 -0.47
C VAL A 341 17.99 -13.94 0.51
N LYS A 342 18.24 -15.17 0.00
CA LYS A 342 18.51 -16.33 0.84
C LYS A 342 19.79 -16.17 1.65
N LYS A 343 20.91 -15.81 1.01
CA LYS A 343 22.18 -15.55 1.69
C LYS A 343 22.08 -14.39 2.68
N SER A 344 21.33 -13.35 2.33
CA SER A 344 21.06 -12.24 3.27
C SER A 344 20.34 -12.71 4.53
N ALA A 345 19.34 -13.59 4.38
CA ALA A 345 18.60 -14.16 5.51
C ALA A 345 19.51 -15.08 6.39
N GLU A 346 20.40 -15.86 5.78
CA GLU A 346 21.42 -16.65 6.50
C GLU A 346 22.37 -15.76 7.31
N ASN A 347 22.59 -14.52 6.87
CA ASN A 347 23.37 -13.48 7.54
C ASN A 347 22.50 -12.51 8.37
N MET A 348 21.30 -12.93 8.78
CA MET A 348 20.40 -12.20 9.68
C MET A 348 19.85 -10.88 9.11
N VAL A 349 19.74 -10.75 7.78
CA VAL A 349 19.07 -9.62 7.11
C VAL A 349 17.93 -10.12 6.24
N ALA A 350 16.70 -9.75 6.57
CA ALA A 350 15.51 -10.15 5.83
C ALA A 350 15.17 -9.13 4.72
N LEU A 351 15.04 -9.60 3.49
CA LEU A 351 14.65 -8.83 2.29
C LEU A 351 13.43 -9.46 1.61
N VAL A 352 12.82 -8.74 0.68
CA VAL A 352 11.77 -9.29 -0.20
C VAL A 352 12.28 -9.28 -1.64
N PRO A 353 12.30 -10.45 -2.32
CA PRO A 353 12.70 -10.51 -3.72
C PRO A 353 11.65 -9.87 -4.62
N GLY A 354 12.10 -9.27 -5.71
CA GLY A 354 11.23 -8.57 -6.65
C GLY A 354 10.16 -9.45 -7.30
N THR A 355 10.45 -10.74 -7.49
CA THR A 355 9.50 -11.72 -8.03
C THR A 355 8.20 -11.81 -7.24
N ALA A 356 8.22 -11.47 -5.93
CA ALA A 356 7.03 -11.48 -5.07
C ALA A 356 5.99 -10.42 -5.46
N PHE A 357 6.36 -9.41 -6.23
CA PHE A 357 5.53 -8.25 -6.59
C PHE A 357 5.04 -8.28 -8.04
N LEU A 358 5.33 -9.35 -8.79
CA LEU A 358 4.95 -9.44 -10.20
C LEU A 358 3.50 -9.89 -10.37
N THR A 359 2.86 -9.37 -11.38
CA THR A 359 1.53 -9.83 -11.83
C THR A 359 1.61 -11.24 -12.42
N ASP A 360 2.68 -11.57 -13.13
CA ASP A 360 2.99 -12.94 -13.53
C ASP A 360 3.74 -13.68 -12.40
N VAL A 361 3.12 -14.72 -11.86
CA VAL A 361 3.69 -15.54 -10.77
C VAL A 361 4.95 -16.33 -11.18
N ASN A 362 5.20 -16.48 -12.48
CA ASN A 362 6.38 -17.14 -13.05
C ASN A 362 7.39 -16.12 -13.62
N GLY A 363 7.07 -14.81 -13.50
CA GLY A 363 7.92 -13.73 -13.96
C GLY A 363 9.27 -13.70 -13.24
N LYS A 364 10.27 -13.15 -13.89
CA LYS A 364 11.60 -12.95 -13.33
C LYS A 364 11.80 -11.49 -12.95
N SER A 365 12.51 -11.26 -11.87
CA SER A 365 12.93 -9.93 -11.44
C SER A 365 14.29 -10.05 -10.76
N ASN A 366 15.21 -9.19 -11.12
CA ASN A 366 16.53 -9.10 -10.49
C ASN A 366 16.60 -7.97 -9.47
N ALA A 367 15.46 -7.64 -8.86
CA ALA A 367 15.37 -6.59 -7.87
C ALA A 367 15.05 -7.12 -6.48
N VAL A 368 15.33 -6.28 -5.49
CA VAL A 368 14.96 -6.48 -4.08
C VAL A 368 14.32 -5.22 -3.54
N ARG A 369 13.37 -5.39 -2.60
CA ARG A 369 12.75 -4.27 -1.90
C ARG A 369 13.33 -4.13 -0.50
N PHE A 370 13.82 -2.92 -0.17
CA PHE A 370 14.20 -2.51 1.16
C PHE A 370 13.07 -1.72 1.84
N ASN A 371 12.88 -1.93 3.13
CA ASN A 371 12.09 -1.08 4.00
C ASN A 371 13.01 -0.27 4.91
N PHE A 372 12.93 1.05 4.86
CA PHE A 372 13.72 1.94 5.71
C PHE A 372 13.01 2.40 6.98
N SER A 373 11.66 2.22 7.05
CA SER A 373 10.87 2.77 8.15
C SER A 373 11.00 1.97 9.46
N THR A 374 11.02 0.64 9.36
CA THR A 374 10.97 -0.26 10.53
C THR A 374 12.27 -0.34 11.33
N PRO A 375 13.46 -0.57 10.70
CA PRO A 375 14.68 -0.84 11.43
C PRO A 375 15.17 0.41 12.19
N ALA A 376 15.84 0.23 13.34
CA ALA A 376 16.58 1.30 14.03
C ALA A 376 17.77 1.76 13.18
N ASP A 377 18.27 2.97 13.41
CA ASP A 377 19.32 3.57 12.57
C ASP A 377 20.63 2.75 12.60
N ASP A 378 21.02 2.24 13.76
CA ASP A 378 22.17 1.33 13.91
C ASP A 378 22.00 0.02 13.14
N LYS A 379 20.75 -0.50 13.07
CA LYS A 379 20.39 -1.69 12.31
C LYS A 379 20.36 -1.45 10.80
N ILE A 380 20.08 -0.22 10.35
CA ILE A 380 20.24 0.16 8.95
C ILE A 380 21.72 0.04 8.56
N VAL A 381 22.61 0.65 9.36
CA VAL A 381 24.06 0.62 9.10
C VAL A 381 24.61 -0.81 9.14
N GLU A 382 24.27 -1.58 10.18
CA GLU A 382 24.70 -2.97 10.33
C GLU A 382 24.23 -3.84 9.15
N GLY A 383 22.94 -3.77 8.83
CA GLY A 383 22.34 -4.57 7.77
C GLY A 383 22.94 -4.28 6.40
N MET A 384 23.13 -3.00 6.07
CA MET A 384 23.73 -2.63 4.79
C MET A 384 25.18 -3.09 4.63
N LYS A 385 25.99 -3.02 5.70
CA LYS A 385 27.35 -3.59 5.69
C LYS A 385 27.35 -5.11 5.47
N ILE A 386 26.38 -5.81 6.05
CA ILE A 386 26.22 -7.26 5.81
C ILE A 386 25.89 -7.51 4.34
N LEU A 387 24.93 -6.76 3.78
CA LEU A 387 24.52 -6.92 2.38
C LEU A 387 25.64 -6.60 1.39
N GLY A 388 26.47 -5.59 1.68
CA GLY A 388 27.66 -5.28 0.88
C GLY A 388 28.64 -6.45 0.84
N ARG A 389 28.89 -7.11 1.99
CA ARG A 389 29.73 -8.32 2.02
C ARG A 389 29.12 -9.49 1.23
N VAL A 390 27.81 -9.74 1.44
CA VAL A 390 27.12 -10.81 0.73
C VAL A 390 27.17 -10.60 -0.78
N LEU A 391 26.98 -9.35 -1.25
CA LEU A 391 27.04 -9.02 -2.67
C LEU A 391 28.44 -9.27 -3.25
N LYS A 392 29.51 -8.83 -2.58
CA LYS A 392 30.91 -9.05 -2.98
C LYS A 392 31.24 -10.55 -3.03
N GLU A 393 30.87 -11.31 -1.99
CA GLU A 393 31.08 -12.77 -1.97
C GLU A 393 30.38 -13.47 -3.14
N MET A 394 29.17 -13.04 -3.51
CA MET A 394 28.45 -13.60 -4.65
C MET A 394 29.10 -13.30 -5.99
N ARG A 395 29.80 -12.18 -6.10
CA ARG A 395 30.52 -11.73 -7.31
C ARG A 395 31.98 -12.21 -7.33
N GLY A 396 32.46 -12.81 -6.24
CA GLY A 396 33.85 -13.29 -6.12
C GLY A 396 34.86 -12.17 -5.93
N GLU A 397 34.44 -11.08 -5.30
CA GLU A 397 35.24 -9.87 -4.97
C GLU A 397 35.76 -9.87 -3.53
#